data_8d51067dcec4ecc4fe74c7797acf21d5
#
_entry.id   8d51067dcec4ecc4fe74c7797acf21d5
#
_cell.length_a   1.000
_cell.length_b   1.000
_cell.length_c   1.000
_cell.angle_alpha   90.00
_cell.angle_beta   90.00
_cell.angle_gamma   90.00
#
_symmetry.space_group_name_H-M   'P 1'
#
loop_
_entity.id
_entity.type
_entity.pdbx_description
1 polymer ?
#
loop_
_entity_poly.entity_id
_entity_poly.type
_entity_poly.pdbx_seq_one_letter_code
_entity_poly.pdbx_strand_id
1 'polypeptide(L)'
;MSSPRVVSLGGGHGLAAMLQALRVVTPHLTAIVTVADNGGSSGRLREEFHSLPPGDLRMALAALCGDDDWGRSWAEIMQYRFTSSGELNGHALGNLLLTALWDRDGDPVQGLDRVGALLKVVGRVLPMALQPLDIEATFRNWEGVHVIRGQKEVAAGKGRLEDLRLIPEDARPTPEGLSAIAEADWITLGPGSWFSSVLPHLLVAEQREALYNVKGKILIALNLDAVATKSGDELA
;
A
#
# COMPACT_ATOMS: atom_id res chain seq x y z
N MET A 1 -31.05 -4.11 1.26
CA MET A 1 -29.97 -4.03 0.24
C MET A 1 -28.73 -4.62 0.86
N SER A 2 -27.99 -5.49 0.16
CA SER A 2 -26.71 -6.00 0.65
C SER A 2 -25.68 -4.87 0.68
N SER A 3 -24.80 -4.85 1.70
CA SER A 3 -23.69 -3.88 1.75
C SER A 3 -22.79 -4.04 0.52
N PRO A 4 -22.31 -2.95 -0.09
CA PRO A 4 -21.50 -3.02 -1.30
C PRO A 4 -20.13 -3.67 -1.03
N ARG A 5 -19.60 -4.39 -2.01
CA ARG A 5 -18.22 -4.85 -2.03
C ARG A 5 -17.32 -3.72 -2.52
N VAL A 6 -16.39 -3.29 -1.67
CA VAL A 6 -15.51 -2.17 -1.95
C VAL A 6 -14.06 -2.65 -1.97
N VAL A 7 -13.33 -2.29 -3.01
CA VAL A 7 -11.89 -2.49 -3.11
C VAL A 7 -11.18 -1.14 -3.06
N SER A 8 -10.21 -0.99 -2.17
CA SER A 8 -9.43 0.24 -2.01
C SER A 8 -7.97 0.00 -2.36
N LEU A 9 -7.46 0.69 -3.38
CA LEU A 9 -6.09 0.57 -3.85
C LEU A 9 -5.27 1.79 -3.43
N GLY A 10 -4.08 1.55 -2.90
CA GLY A 10 -3.19 2.63 -2.46
C GLY A 10 -2.06 2.16 -1.57
N GLY A 11 -1.55 3.07 -0.75
CA GLY A 11 -0.50 2.81 0.25
C GLY A 11 -0.44 3.92 1.30
N GLY A 12 0.31 3.68 2.36
CA GLY A 12 0.63 4.66 3.39
C GLY A 12 -0.60 5.23 4.13
N HIS A 13 -0.43 6.46 4.59
CA HIS A 13 -1.43 7.16 5.40
C HIS A 13 -2.71 7.48 4.62
N GLY A 14 -2.59 7.74 3.31
CA GLY A 14 -3.75 8.04 2.47
C GLY A 14 -4.71 6.86 2.40
N LEU A 15 -4.20 5.67 2.10
CA LEU A 15 -5.01 4.46 2.11
C LEU A 15 -5.56 4.17 3.50
N ALA A 16 -4.75 4.30 4.56
CA ALA A 16 -5.21 4.07 5.93
C ALA A 16 -6.42 4.96 6.30
N ALA A 17 -6.38 6.25 5.94
CA ALA A 17 -7.50 7.16 6.16
C ALA A 17 -8.76 6.76 5.35
N MET A 18 -8.58 6.35 4.09
CA MET A 18 -9.69 5.84 3.26
C MET A 18 -10.31 4.58 3.87
N LEU A 19 -9.50 3.64 4.35
CA LEU A 19 -9.97 2.40 4.96
C LEU A 19 -10.74 2.66 6.26
N GLN A 20 -10.29 3.60 7.09
CA GLN A 20 -11.02 4.02 8.30
C GLN A 20 -12.40 4.59 7.97
N ALA A 21 -12.52 5.36 6.89
CA ALA A 21 -13.80 5.88 6.44
C ALA A 21 -14.71 4.79 5.85
N LEU A 22 -14.14 3.87 5.08
CA LEU A 22 -14.92 2.84 4.38
C LEU A 22 -15.38 1.69 5.29
N ARG A 23 -14.61 1.33 6.33
CA ARG A 23 -14.98 0.23 7.24
C ARG A 23 -16.28 0.46 8.02
N VAL A 24 -16.71 1.72 8.14
CA VAL A 24 -18.01 2.06 8.75
C VAL A 24 -19.16 2.04 7.73
N VAL A 25 -18.84 1.96 6.44
CA VAL A 25 -19.83 1.93 5.35
C VAL A 25 -20.16 0.48 4.95
N THR A 26 -19.15 -0.40 4.92
CA THR A 26 -19.31 -1.79 4.51
C THR A 26 -18.33 -2.73 5.23
N PRO A 27 -18.79 -3.95 5.62
CA PRO A 27 -17.89 -5.00 6.08
C PRO A 27 -17.18 -5.73 4.92
N HIS A 28 -17.65 -5.57 3.68
CA HIS A 28 -17.08 -6.22 2.49
C HIS A 28 -16.02 -5.33 1.84
N LEU A 29 -14.95 -5.06 2.60
CA LEU A 29 -13.87 -4.16 2.21
C LEU A 29 -12.58 -4.95 1.97
N THR A 30 -11.95 -4.75 0.80
CA THR A 30 -10.64 -5.31 0.49
C THR A 30 -9.66 -4.18 0.21
N ALA A 31 -8.56 -4.13 0.95
CA ALA A 31 -7.44 -3.23 0.68
C ALA A 31 -6.40 -3.96 -0.17
N ILE A 32 -6.04 -3.40 -1.33
CA ILE A 32 -4.90 -3.84 -2.14
C ILE A 32 -3.79 -2.80 -1.97
N VAL A 33 -2.68 -3.22 -1.36
CA VAL A 33 -1.67 -2.32 -0.82
C VAL A 33 -0.38 -2.40 -1.63
N THR A 34 0.23 -1.25 -1.92
CA THR A 34 1.54 -1.18 -2.57
C THR A 34 2.63 -1.88 -1.76
N VAL A 35 3.59 -2.49 -2.47
CA VAL A 35 4.71 -3.25 -1.88
C VAL A 35 6.06 -2.71 -2.37
N ALA A 36 6.15 -1.39 -2.51
CA ALA A 36 7.35 -0.71 -3.00
C ALA A 36 8.06 0.14 -1.93
N ASP A 37 7.63 0.08 -0.65
CA ASP A 37 8.25 0.85 0.44
C ASP A 37 9.69 0.36 0.70
N ASN A 38 10.65 1.27 0.55
CA ASN A 38 12.07 1.05 0.79
C ASN A 38 12.58 1.79 2.04
N GLY A 39 11.67 2.30 2.88
CA GLY A 39 12.04 3.21 3.95
C GLY A 39 11.99 2.64 5.36
N GLY A 40 12.84 3.20 6.25
CA GLY A 40 12.79 2.97 7.69
C GLY A 40 12.78 1.50 8.09
N SER A 41 11.83 1.12 8.92
CA SER A 41 11.65 -0.27 9.40
C SER A 41 11.33 -1.25 8.25
N SER A 42 10.48 -0.83 7.30
CA SER A 42 10.11 -1.69 6.15
C SER A 42 11.30 -1.99 5.25
N GLY A 43 12.10 -0.96 4.91
CA GLY A 43 13.26 -1.13 4.05
C GLY A 43 14.31 -2.05 4.67
N ARG A 44 14.62 -1.88 5.97
CA ARG A 44 15.57 -2.75 6.68
C ARG A 44 15.13 -4.22 6.69
N LEU A 45 13.85 -4.49 7.01
CA LEU A 45 13.31 -5.85 7.04
C LEU A 45 13.25 -6.46 5.64
N ARG A 46 12.84 -5.67 4.64
CA ARG A 46 12.85 -6.11 3.25
C ARG A 46 14.24 -6.51 2.77
N GLU A 47 15.26 -5.73 3.13
CA GLU A 47 16.65 -6.01 2.76
C GLU A 47 17.19 -7.25 3.47
N GLU A 48 16.95 -7.39 4.78
CA GLU A 48 17.45 -8.49 5.60
C GLU A 48 16.78 -9.83 5.27
N PHE A 49 15.45 -9.83 5.09
CA PHE A 49 14.66 -11.06 4.90
C PHE A 49 14.23 -11.30 3.44
N HIS A 50 14.59 -10.42 2.52
CA HIS A 50 14.14 -10.48 1.12
C HIS A 50 12.62 -10.61 0.97
N SER A 51 11.87 -10.07 1.92
CA SER A 51 10.42 -10.15 2.04
C SER A 51 9.72 -8.93 1.45
N LEU A 52 8.38 -8.97 1.41
CA LEU A 52 7.59 -7.77 1.14
C LEU A 52 7.85 -6.70 2.21
N PRO A 53 7.81 -5.40 1.85
CA PRO A 53 7.86 -4.32 2.84
C PRO A 53 6.58 -4.31 3.68
N PRO A 54 6.65 -4.53 5.00
CA PRO A 54 5.45 -4.71 5.83
C PRO A 54 4.74 -3.40 6.21
N GLY A 55 5.35 -2.23 6.01
CA GLY A 55 4.90 -0.97 6.59
C GLY A 55 3.49 -0.56 6.20
N ASP A 56 3.21 -0.47 4.90
CA ASP A 56 1.91 -0.05 4.38
C ASP A 56 0.83 -1.12 4.65
N LEU A 57 1.19 -2.40 4.54
CA LEU A 57 0.32 -3.53 4.86
C LEU A 57 -0.09 -3.53 6.34
N ARG A 58 0.87 -3.30 7.25
CA ARG A 58 0.62 -3.10 8.67
C ARG A 58 -0.31 -1.92 8.94
N MET A 59 -0.08 -0.79 8.25
CA MET A 59 -0.93 0.40 8.40
C MET A 59 -2.36 0.12 7.95
N ALA A 60 -2.56 -0.61 6.86
CA ALA A 60 -3.87 -1.02 6.39
C ALA A 60 -4.58 -1.94 7.40
N LEU A 61 -3.87 -2.94 7.96
CA LEU A 61 -4.42 -3.81 9.02
C LEU A 61 -4.84 -2.99 10.25
N ALA A 62 -3.99 -2.07 10.73
CA ALA A 62 -4.31 -1.23 11.87
C ALA A 62 -5.51 -0.30 11.60
N ALA A 63 -5.64 0.23 10.38
CA ALA A 63 -6.76 1.07 9.97
C ALA A 63 -8.10 0.32 9.93
N LEU A 64 -8.06 -0.99 9.70
CA LEU A 64 -9.23 -1.85 9.65
C LEU A 64 -9.61 -2.48 11.01
N CYS A 65 -8.84 -2.25 12.08
CA CYS A 65 -9.23 -2.63 13.43
C CYS A 65 -10.53 -1.92 13.84
N GLY A 66 -11.37 -2.60 14.63
CA GLY A 66 -12.61 -2.05 15.14
C GLY A 66 -12.42 -0.87 16.12
N ASP A 67 -13.53 -0.19 16.46
CA ASP A 67 -13.53 0.91 17.43
C ASP A 67 -13.80 0.43 18.86
N ASP A 68 -13.85 -0.89 19.09
CA ASP A 68 -13.91 -1.48 20.40
C ASP A 68 -12.54 -1.46 21.12
N ASP A 69 -12.53 -1.83 22.40
CA ASP A 69 -11.28 -1.80 23.19
C ASP A 69 -10.22 -2.75 22.63
N TRP A 70 -10.64 -3.90 22.06
CA TRP A 70 -9.74 -4.83 21.42
C TRP A 70 -9.09 -4.21 20.17
N GLY A 71 -9.91 -3.67 19.28
CA GLY A 71 -9.45 -3.07 18.04
C GLY A 71 -8.52 -1.88 18.26
N ARG A 72 -8.88 -0.96 19.17
CA ARG A 72 -8.03 0.18 19.53
C ARG A 72 -6.69 -0.26 20.10
N SER A 73 -6.72 -1.17 21.09
CA SER A 73 -5.48 -1.69 21.71
C SER A 73 -4.56 -2.35 20.69
N TRP A 74 -5.09 -3.20 19.82
CA TRP A 74 -4.29 -3.86 18.82
C TRP A 74 -3.80 -2.94 17.71
N ALA A 75 -4.58 -1.95 17.32
CA ALA A 75 -4.11 -0.92 16.39
C ALA A 75 -2.90 -0.16 16.95
N GLU A 76 -2.91 0.21 18.23
CA GLU A 76 -1.78 0.83 18.91
C GLU A 76 -0.57 -0.12 19.00
N ILE A 77 -0.78 -1.39 19.37
CA ILE A 77 0.27 -2.41 19.45
C ILE A 77 0.93 -2.60 18.07
N MET A 78 0.14 -2.73 17.02
CA MET A 78 0.67 -2.86 15.65
C MET A 78 1.51 -1.65 15.22
N GLN A 79 1.15 -0.46 15.68
CA GLN A 79 1.83 0.79 15.37
C GLN A 79 3.00 1.10 16.32
N TYR A 80 3.11 0.39 17.44
CA TYR A 80 4.17 0.62 18.41
C TYR A 80 5.55 0.52 17.77
N ARG A 81 6.40 1.53 18.06
CA ARG A 81 7.79 1.56 17.59
C ARG A 81 8.73 1.45 18.77
N PHE A 82 9.68 0.55 18.66
CA PHE A 82 10.74 0.41 19.65
C PHE A 82 11.61 1.67 19.69
N THR A 83 11.92 2.11 20.89
CA THR A 83 12.92 3.15 21.15
C THR A 83 14.02 2.53 21.97
N SER A 84 15.20 2.38 21.38
CA SER A 84 16.37 1.74 22.01
C SER A 84 17.64 2.25 21.35
N SER A 85 18.80 1.87 21.91
CA SER A 85 20.12 2.10 21.29
C SER A 85 20.60 0.96 20.39
N GLY A 86 19.80 -0.11 20.26
CA GLY A 86 20.16 -1.32 19.49
C GLY A 86 19.43 -1.43 18.16
N GLU A 87 19.56 -2.59 17.50
CA GLU A 87 19.05 -2.87 16.15
C GLU A 87 17.51 -2.73 16.05
N LEU A 88 16.77 -3.00 17.11
CA LEU A 88 15.32 -2.86 17.12
C LEU A 88 14.85 -1.40 17.08
N ASN A 89 15.74 -0.42 17.26
CA ASN A 89 15.36 0.99 17.29
C ASN A 89 14.60 1.41 16.02
N GLY A 90 13.42 1.98 16.21
CA GLY A 90 12.55 2.46 15.13
C GLY A 90 11.78 1.36 14.39
N HIS A 91 11.99 0.06 14.71
CA HIS A 91 11.13 -1.00 14.16
C HIS A 91 9.73 -0.91 14.74
N ALA A 92 8.70 -1.07 13.88
CA ALA A 92 7.33 -1.22 14.35
C ALA A 92 7.07 -2.69 14.71
N LEU A 93 6.40 -2.93 15.84
CA LEU A 93 6.10 -4.30 16.28
C LEU A 93 5.31 -5.08 15.22
N GLY A 94 4.31 -4.48 14.62
CA GLY A 94 3.54 -5.12 13.56
C GLY A 94 4.35 -5.44 12.31
N ASN A 95 5.40 -4.66 12.01
CA ASN A 95 6.32 -5.00 10.92
C ASN A 95 7.10 -6.29 11.25
N LEU A 96 7.62 -6.40 12.47
CA LEU A 96 8.32 -7.60 12.93
C LEU A 96 7.40 -8.83 12.93
N LEU A 97 6.14 -8.65 13.38
CA LEU A 97 5.16 -9.73 13.39
C LEU A 97 4.87 -10.25 11.97
N LEU A 98 4.62 -9.37 11.02
CA LEU A 98 4.36 -9.75 9.62
C LEU A 98 5.58 -10.43 9.01
N THR A 99 6.78 -9.86 9.17
CA THR A 99 8.02 -10.44 8.65
C THR A 99 8.27 -11.84 9.23
N ALA A 100 8.07 -12.03 10.54
CA ALA A 100 8.24 -13.33 11.18
C ALA A 100 7.26 -14.39 10.65
N LEU A 101 6.02 -14.02 10.36
CA LEU A 101 5.04 -14.94 9.76
C LEU A 101 5.43 -15.31 8.32
N TRP A 102 5.89 -14.35 7.55
CA TRP A 102 6.30 -14.58 6.16
C TRP A 102 7.58 -15.42 6.07
N ASP A 103 8.55 -15.15 6.92
CA ASP A 103 9.78 -15.94 7.03
C ASP A 103 9.48 -17.39 7.40
N ARG A 104 8.57 -17.61 8.36
CA ARG A 104 8.18 -18.96 8.80
C ARG A 104 7.36 -19.72 7.76
N ASP A 105 6.36 -19.08 7.14
CA ASP A 105 5.30 -19.77 6.37
C ASP A 105 5.49 -19.62 4.84
N GLY A 106 6.26 -18.64 4.39
CA GLY A 106 6.53 -18.39 2.97
C GLY A 106 5.33 -17.85 2.16
N ASP A 107 4.19 -17.56 2.80
CA ASP A 107 2.97 -17.08 2.16
C ASP A 107 2.54 -15.72 2.73
N PRO A 108 2.77 -14.62 1.98
CA PRO A 108 2.41 -13.29 2.45
C PRO A 108 0.90 -13.09 2.63
N VAL A 109 0.08 -13.65 1.78
CA VAL A 109 -1.39 -13.51 1.85
C VAL A 109 -1.91 -14.22 3.09
N GLN A 110 -1.49 -15.46 3.30
CA GLN A 110 -1.88 -16.22 4.48
C GLN A 110 -1.41 -15.55 5.79
N GLY A 111 -0.19 -14.97 5.79
CA GLY A 111 0.33 -14.21 6.93
C GLY A 111 -0.55 -12.99 7.26
N LEU A 112 -0.98 -12.24 6.24
CA LEU A 112 -1.91 -11.11 6.41
C LEU A 112 -3.28 -11.56 6.90
N ASP A 113 -3.83 -12.63 6.34
CA ASP A 113 -5.12 -13.18 6.78
C ASP A 113 -5.08 -13.64 8.25
N ARG A 114 -3.98 -14.25 8.70
CA ARG A 114 -3.79 -14.64 10.12
C ARG A 114 -3.75 -13.43 11.06
N VAL A 115 -3.00 -12.39 10.68
CA VAL A 115 -2.94 -11.15 11.47
C VAL A 115 -4.30 -10.46 11.44
N GLY A 116 -4.96 -10.39 10.28
CA GLY A 116 -6.32 -9.85 10.16
C GLY A 116 -7.33 -10.55 11.08
N ALA A 117 -7.29 -11.88 11.14
CA ALA A 117 -8.13 -12.67 12.06
C ALA A 117 -7.80 -12.40 13.54
N LEU A 118 -6.51 -12.31 13.91
CA LEU A 118 -6.08 -11.96 15.27
C LEU A 118 -6.60 -10.59 15.69
N LEU A 119 -6.49 -9.61 14.79
CA LEU A 119 -6.92 -8.23 15.03
C LEU A 119 -8.43 -8.03 14.93
N LYS A 120 -9.15 -9.02 14.39
CA LYS A 120 -10.59 -8.94 14.07
C LYS A 120 -10.89 -7.75 13.15
N VAL A 121 -10.07 -7.58 12.10
CA VAL A 121 -10.22 -6.47 11.18
C VAL A 121 -11.55 -6.55 10.40
N VAL A 122 -12.08 -5.39 10.03
CA VAL A 122 -13.22 -5.27 9.13
C VAL A 122 -12.72 -5.33 7.70
N GLY A 123 -12.98 -6.44 7.01
CA GLY A 123 -12.50 -6.63 5.63
C GLY A 123 -11.20 -7.43 5.55
N ARG A 124 -10.45 -7.25 4.45
CA ARG A 124 -9.25 -8.02 4.12
C ARG A 124 -8.14 -7.11 3.60
N VAL A 125 -6.89 -7.43 3.90
CA VAL A 125 -5.70 -6.74 3.38
C VAL A 125 -4.90 -7.69 2.50
N LEU A 126 -4.60 -7.26 1.28
CA LEU A 126 -3.84 -8.00 0.28
C LEU A 126 -2.66 -7.17 -0.22
N PRO A 127 -1.51 -7.77 -0.50
CA PRO A 127 -0.43 -7.06 -1.18
C PRO A 127 -0.76 -6.91 -2.68
N MET A 128 -0.31 -5.82 -3.28
CA MET A 128 -0.47 -5.57 -4.72
C MET A 128 0.21 -6.64 -5.57
N ALA A 129 1.36 -7.15 -5.10
CA ALA A 129 2.12 -8.20 -5.74
C ALA A 129 2.76 -9.12 -4.69
N LEU A 130 3.13 -10.34 -5.07
CA LEU A 130 3.75 -11.33 -4.18
C LEU A 130 5.27 -11.16 -4.04
N GLN A 131 5.87 -10.29 -4.83
CA GLN A 131 7.29 -9.92 -4.74
C GLN A 131 7.47 -8.46 -4.35
N PRO A 132 8.55 -8.11 -3.66
CA PRO A 132 8.88 -6.72 -3.38
C PRO A 132 9.17 -5.99 -4.69
N LEU A 133 8.68 -4.76 -4.80
CA LEU A 133 8.84 -3.91 -5.98
C LEU A 133 9.66 -2.68 -5.64
N ASP A 134 10.43 -2.19 -6.60
CA ASP A 134 10.96 -0.83 -6.58
C ASP A 134 10.19 0.03 -7.59
N ILE A 135 10.18 1.32 -7.33
CA ILE A 135 9.67 2.31 -8.27
C ILE A 135 10.88 3.05 -8.84
N GLU A 136 10.92 3.15 -10.15
CA GLU A 136 11.90 3.98 -10.85
C GLU A 136 11.16 5.01 -11.69
N ALA A 137 11.62 6.26 -11.61
CA ALA A 137 11.02 7.38 -12.34
C ALA A 137 12.08 8.18 -13.08
N THR A 138 11.74 8.63 -14.27
CA THR A 138 12.54 9.56 -15.05
C THR A 138 11.93 10.94 -14.97
N PHE A 139 12.69 11.89 -14.39
CA PHE A 139 12.29 13.29 -14.30
C PHE A 139 13.15 14.15 -15.22
N ARG A 140 12.53 15.14 -15.84
CA ARG A 140 13.22 16.21 -16.58
C ARG A 140 13.06 17.53 -15.84
N ASN A 141 14.19 18.20 -15.60
CA ASN A 141 14.23 19.56 -15.09
C ASN A 141 15.22 20.41 -15.93
N TRP A 142 15.54 21.62 -15.46
CA TRP A 142 16.46 22.54 -16.15
C TRP A 142 17.92 22.01 -16.21
N GLU A 143 18.30 21.09 -15.33
CA GLU A 143 19.63 20.43 -15.30
C GLU A 143 19.71 19.25 -16.27
N GLY A 144 18.56 18.75 -16.75
CA GLY A 144 18.49 17.63 -17.68
C GLY A 144 17.54 16.52 -17.27
N VAL A 145 17.84 15.29 -17.69
CA VAL A 145 17.07 14.08 -17.40
C VAL A 145 17.74 13.33 -16.26
N HIS A 146 16.97 12.98 -15.24
CA HIS A 146 17.42 12.26 -14.06
C HIS A 146 16.58 11.01 -13.84
N VAL A 147 17.22 9.85 -13.68
CA VAL A 147 16.56 8.61 -13.28
C VAL A 147 16.71 8.46 -11.78
N ILE A 148 15.58 8.29 -11.09
CA ILE A 148 15.51 8.18 -9.63
C ILE A 148 14.82 6.86 -9.30
N ARG A 149 15.41 6.07 -8.40
CA ARG A 149 14.86 4.78 -7.95
C ARG A 149 14.62 4.79 -6.44
N GLY A 150 13.50 4.21 -6.02
CA GLY A 150 13.05 4.11 -4.64
C GLY A 150 11.80 4.95 -4.38
N GLN A 151 10.91 4.43 -3.55
CA GLN A 151 9.62 5.06 -3.27
C GLN A 151 9.75 6.46 -2.67
N LYS A 152 10.65 6.63 -1.70
CA LYS A 152 10.89 7.92 -1.04
C LYS A 152 11.54 8.92 -1.97
N GLU A 153 12.51 8.45 -2.72
CA GLU A 153 13.30 9.24 -3.66
C GLU A 153 12.43 9.76 -4.80
N VAL A 154 11.57 8.88 -5.35
CA VAL A 154 10.59 9.25 -6.40
C VAL A 154 9.53 10.22 -5.85
N ALA A 155 9.04 10.00 -4.62
CA ALA A 155 8.10 10.92 -3.99
C ALA A 155 8.69 12.32 -3.73
N ALA A 156 10.02 12.43 -3.61
CA ALA A 156 10.76 13.68 -3.45
C ALA A 156 11.29 14.23 -4.78
N GLY A 157 11.08 13.55 -5.89
CA GLY A 157 11.54 13.90 -7.23
C GLY A 157 11.08 15.29 -7.64
N LYS A 158 11.94 16.02 -8.35
CA LYS A 158 11.66 17.38 -8.82
C LYS A 158 11.74 17.46 -10.34
N GLY A 159 10.78 18.17 -10.94
CA GLY A 159 10.69 18.35 -12.37
C GLY A 159 9.48 17.61 -12.98
N ARG A 160 9.41 17.61 -14.30
CA ARG A 160 8.36 16.92 -15.03
C ARG A 160 8.66 15.43 -15.08
N LEU A 161 7.70 14.61 -14.64
CA LEU A 161 7.76 13.16 -14.80
C LEU A 161 7.64 12.82 -16.30
N GLU A 162 8.60 12.06 -16.83
CA GLU A 162 8.59 11.57 -18.22
C GLU A 162 8.26 10.07 -18.28
N ASP A 163 8.73 9.30 -17.31
CA ASP A 163 8.49 7.86 -17.25
C ASP A 163 8.39 7.39 -15.80
N LEU A 164 7.58 6.35 -15.56
CA LEU A 164 7.42 5.69 -14.27
C LEU A 164 7.28 4.20 -14.49
N ARG A 165 8.11 3.39 -13.84
CA ARG A 165 8.07 1.94 -13.98
C ARG A 165 8.30 1.22 -12.65
N LEU A 166 7.86 -0.02 -12.60
CA LEU A 166 8.13 -0.94 -11.50
C LEU A 166 9.34 -1.80 -11.83
N ILE A 167 10.09 -2.17 -10.82
CA ILE A 167 11.21 -3.12 -10.94
C ILE A 167 10.95 -4.26 -9.94
N PRO A 168 10.79 -5.50 -10.41
CA PRO A 168 10.77 -5.91 -11.82
C PRO A 168 9.50 -5.45 -12.57
N GLU A 169 9.59 -5.31 -13.89
CA GLU A 169 8.49 -4.85 -14.74
C GLU A 169 7.38 -5.91 -14.92
N ASP A 170 7.73 -7.18 -14.75
CA ASP A 170 6.83 -8.34 -14.85
C ASP A 170 6.14 -8.67 -13.51
N ALA A 171 5.92 -7.67 -12.67
CA ALA A 171 5.24 -7.82 -11.39
C ALA A 171 3.87 -8.51 -11.56
N ARG A 172 3.66 -9.58 -10.79
CA ARG A 172 2.41 -10.34 -10.83
C ARG A 172 1.53 -9.97 -9.64
N PRO A 173 0.27 -9.58 -9.90
CA PRO A 173 -0.68 -9.29 -8.82
C PRO A 173 -1.09 -10.57 -8.11
N THR A 174 -1.63 -10.42 -6.90
CA THR A 174 -2.22 -11.55 -6.19
C THR A 174 -3.51 -12.02 -6.89
N PRO A 175 -3.72 -13.33 -7.07
CA PRO A 175 -4.97 -13.85 -7.62
C PRO A 175 -6.21 -13.40 -6.84
N GLU A 176 -6.08 -13.32 -5.51
CA GLU A 176 -7.13 -12.81 -4.61
C GLU A 176 -7.44 -11.34 -4.88
N GLY A 177 -6.41 -10.53 -5.19
CA GLY A 177 -6.58 -9.13 -5.55
C GLY A 177 -7.33 -8.96 -6.87
N LEU A 178 -6.99 -9.76 -7.89
CA LEU A 178 -7.71 -9.77 -9.17
C LEU A 178 -9.18 -10.19 -9.00
N SER A 179 -9.43 -11.23 -8.20
CA SER A 179 -10.80 -11.67 -7.91
C SER A 179 -11.59 -10.59 -7.18
N ALA A 180 -10.98 -9.92 -6.19
CA ALA A 180 -11.63 -8.84 -5.47
C ALA A 180 -12.00 -7.67 -6.40
N ILE A 181 -11.10 -7.27 -7.32
CA ILE A 181 -11.36 -6.24 -8.32
C ILE A 181 -12.53 -6.63 -9.22
N ALA A 182 -12.53 -7.87 -9.74
CA ALA A 182 -13.57 -8.34 -10.66
C ALA A 182 -14.97 -8.38 -10.03
N GLU A 183 -15.04 -8.59 -8.71
CA GLU A 183 -16.28 -8.69 -7.94
C GLU A 183 -16.72 -7.38 -7.28
N ALA A 184 -15.92 -6.32 -7.39
CA ALA A 184 -16.18 -5.05 -6.70
C ALA A 184 -17.40 -4.31 -7.25
N ASP A 185 -18.24 -3.79 -6.36
CA ASP A 185 -19.28 -2.81 -6.71
C ASP A 185 -18.68 -1.40 -6.81
N TRP A 186 -17.65 -1.14 -6.00
CA TRP A 186 -16.90 0.11 -5.98
C TRP A 186 -15.41 -0.15 -5.81
N ILE A 187 -14.62 0.62 -6.54
CA ILE A 187 -13.17 0.68 -6.39
C ILE A 187 -12.76 2.09 -6.02
N THR A 188 -11.88 2.25 -5.03
CA THR A 188 -11.27 3.54 -4.71
C THR A 188 -9.79 3.53 -5.03
N LEU A 189 -9.30 4.58 -5.69
CA LEU A 189 -7.90 4.84 -5.97
C LEU A 189 -7.45 6.07 -5.18
N GLY A 190 -6.50 5.89 -4.28
CA GLY A 190 -6.05 6.95 -3.36
C GLY A 190 -7.00 7.21 -2.18
N PRO A 191 -6.81 8.34 -1.45
CA PRO A 191 -5.79 9.37 -1.65
C PRO A 191 -4.37 8.86 -1.37
N GLY A 192 -3.38 9.66 -1.65
CA GLY A 192 -1.97 9.34 -1.40
C GLY A 192 -1.05 9.91 -2.48
N SER A 193 0.25 9.66 -2.34
CA SER A 193 1.23 10.04 -3.37
C SER A 193 0.90 9.33 -4.69
N TRP A 194 0.68 10.13 -5.74
CA TRP A 194 0.34 9.59 -7.06
C TRP A 194 1.41 8.64 -7.57
N PHE A 195 2.67 9.02 -7.49
CA PHE A 195 3.77 8.25 -8.08
C PHE A 195 4.16 7.04 -7.25
N SER A 196 4.01 7.10 -5.95
CA SER A 196 4.50 6.04 -5.06
C SER A 196 3.41 5.15 -4.47
N SER A 197 2.12 5.59 -4.51
CA SER A 197 1.05 4.84 -3.86
C SER A 197 -0.16 4.57 -4.75
N VAL A 198 -0.40 5.36 -5.81
CA VAL A 198 -1.58 5.21 -6.68
C VAL A 198 -1.21 4.65 -8.05
N LEU A 199 -0.34 5.34 -8.79
CA LEU A 199 0.06 4.91 -10.14
C LEU A 199 0.73 3.53 -10.19
N PRO A 200 1.50 3.07 -9.19
CA PRO A 200 2.04 1.72 -9.18
C PRO A 200 1.00 0.62 -9.42
N HIS A 201 -0.22 0.80 -8.93
CA HIS A 201 -1.33 -0.14 -9.18
C HIS A 201 -1.72 -0.25 -10.66
N LEU A 202 -1.50 0.81 -11.44
CA LEU A 202 -1.78 0.83 -12.89
C LEU A 202 -0.61 0.34 -13.73
N LEU A 203 0.58 0.20 -13.12
CA LEU A 203 1.77 -0.32 -13.79
C LEU A 203 1.82 -1.85 -13.80
N VAL A 204 1.12 -2.53 -12.90
CA VAL A 204 0.94 -3.99 -12.93
C VAL A 204 -0.07 -4.34 -14.03
N ALA A 205 0.40 -4.95 -15.11
CA ALA A 205 -0.38 -5.13 -16.34
C ALA A 205 -1.73 -5.83 -16.13
N GLU A 206 -1.72 -6.99 -15.46
CA GLU A 206 -2.95 -7.76 -15.20
C GLU A 206 -3.92 -7.02 -14.27
N GLN A 207 -3.40 -6.30 -13.27
CA GLN A 207 -4.23 -5.49 -12.38
C GLN A 207 -4.85 -4.29 -13.11
N ARG A 208 -4.09 -3.64 -14.00
CA ARG A 208 -4.60 -2.56 -14.86
C ARG A 208 -5.71 -3.07 -15.77
N GLU A 209 -5.53 -4.25 -16.37
CA GLU A 209 -6.55 -4.87 -17.20
C GLU A 209 -7.81 -5.21 -16.42
N ALA A 210 -7.67 -5.76 -15.21
CA ALA A 210 -8.80 -6.02 -14.31
C ALA A 210 -9.56 -4.73 -13.95
N LEU A 211 -8.84 -3.64 -13.65
CA LEU A 211 -9.43 -2.33 -13.39
C LEU A 211 -10.16 -1.74 -14.61
N TYR A 212 -9.61 -1.94 -15.81
CA TYR A 212 -10.25 -1.48 -17.04
C TYR A 212 -11.56 -2.23 -17.35
N ASN A 213 -11.62 -3.53 -17.02
CA ASN A 213 -12.76 -4.39 -17.31
C ASN A 213 -13.79 -4.48 -16.16
N VAL A 214 -13.55 -3.79 -15.03
CA VAL A 214 -14.46 -3.87 -13.87
C VAL A 214 -15.84 -3.31 -14.22
N LYS A 215 -16.88 -3.99 -13.74
CA LYS A 215 -18.28 -3.51 -13.88
C LYS A 215 -18.68 -2.51 -12.81
N GLY A 216 -17.97 -2.49 -11.70
CA GLY A 216 -18.16 -1.56 -10.59
C GLY A 216 -17.77 -0.13 -10.94
N LYS A 217 -18.08 0.77 -10.05
CA LYS A 217 -17.73 2.20 -10.18
C LYS A 217 -16.34 2.46 -9.62
N ILE A 218 -15.57 3.32 -10.30
CA ILE A 218 -14.25 3.75 -9.82
C ILE A 218 -14.36 5.18 -9.29
N LEU A 219 -13.90 5.36 -8.06
CA LEU A 219 -13.77 6.66 -7.40
C LEU A 219 -12.28 6.97 -7.24
N ILE A 220 -11.86 8.10 -7.76
CA ILE A 220 -10.50 8.61 -7.60
C ILE A 220 -10.51 9.69 -6.53
N ALA A 221 -9.81 9.45 -5.42
CA ALA A 221 -9.69 10.41 -4.33
C ALA A 221 -8.41 11.23 -4.51
N LEU A 222 -8.56 12.52 -4.79
CA LEU A 222 -7.46 13.45 -4.93
C LEU A 222 -6.96 13.92 -3.56
N ASN A 223 -5.67 14.27 -3.48
CA ASN A 223 -5.13 14.93 -2.30
C ASN A 223 -5.68 16.35 -2.18
N LEU A 224 -5.95 16.79 -0.96
CA LEU A 224 -6.38 18.18 -0.69
C LEU A 224 -5.22 19.18 -0.77
N ASP A 225 -3.99 18.72 -0.57
CA ASP A 225 -2.79 19.55 -0.58
C ASP A 225 -2.00 19.29 -1.86
N ALA A 226 -1.74 20.36 -2.63
CA ALA A 226 -0.88 20.32 -3.82
C ALA A 226 0.56 19.90 -3.51
N VAL A 227 1.01 20.01 -2.25
CA VAL A 227 2.34 19.55 -1.82
C VAL A 227 2.48 18.04 -1.91
N ALA A 228 1.39 17.29 -1.70
CA ALA A 228 1.38 15.84 -1.84
C ALA A 228 1.32 15.37 -3.31
N THR A 229 1.03 16.29 -4.22
CA THR A 229 1.02 16.09 -5.68
C THR A 229 2.22 16.76 -6.36
N LYS A 230 3.20 17.23 -5.58
CA LYS A 230 4.36 17.97 -6.10
C LYS A 230 5.19 17.16 -7.07
N SER A 231 4.73 17.16 -8.29
CA SER A 231 5.54 16.89 -9.47
C SER A 231 4.86 17.39 -10.74
N GLY A 232 3.71 18.07 -10.63
CA GLY A 232 2.96 18.56 -11.77
C GLY A 232 2.87 20.08 -11.91
N ASP A 233 3.11 20.86 -10.87
CA ASP A 233 2.72 22.25 -10.83
C ASP A 233 3.86 23.27 -10.92
N GLU A 234 4.91 22.96 -11.63
CA GLU A 234 5.64 24.02 -12.32
C GLU A 234 5.26 23.98 -13.82
N LEU A 235 3.98 24.01 -14.07
CA LEU A 235 3.40 24.37 -15.35
C LEU A 235 2.77 25.78 -15.23
N ALA A 236 3.62 26.77 -15.24
CA ALA A 236 3.32 28.14 -15.59
C ALA A 236 4.52 28.72 -16.34
#